data_6a1ec1f8db962c22d729cf2d9c360230
#
_entry.id   6a1ec1f8db962c22d729cf2d9c360230
#
_cell.length_a   1.000
_cell.length_b   1.000
_cell.length_c   1.000
_cell.angle_alpha   90.00
_cell.angle_beta   90.00
_cell.angle_gamma   90.00
#
_symmetry.space_group_name_H-M   'P 1'
#
loop_
_entity.id
_entity.type
_entity.pdbx_description
1 polymer ?
#
loop_
_entity_poly.entity_id
_entity_poly.type
_entity_poly.pdbx_seq_one_letter_code
_entity_poly.pdbx_strand_id
1 'polypeptide(L)'
;LYPMQTFSKTHPMGFADIPCFIEASDPATKATIVHLACTISHRVFEMDSDRRRYLHLAAVFACNFTNHCYSIAAEILSSHQIPFEVMLPLIDRTAQKTHLLSPIDSQTGPAVRFDRNVMDKQRQLLSDPATKEIYDMMSQDIHRYHTLQRERNIGEKSQVESLDDKQ
;
A
#
# COMPACT_ATOMS: atom_id res chain seq x y z
N LEU A 1 -9.79 -19.15 -10.36
CA LEU A 1 -10.26 -17.76 -10.39
C LEU A 1 -10.00 -17.13 -9.01
N TYR A 2 -9.31 -15.99 -8.97
CA TYR A 2 -8.94 -15.25 -7.76
C TYR A 2 -9.35 -13.78 -7.91
N PRO A 3 -10.48 -13.37 -7.31
CA PRO A 3 -10.85 -11.97 -7.26
C PRO A 3 -10.02 -11.22 -6.20
N MET A 4 -9.41 -10.11 -6.62
CA MET A 4 -8.53 -9.30 -5.78
C MET A 4 -9.34 -8.23 -5.06
N GLN A 5 -9.94 -8.59 -3.94
CA GLN A 5 -10.79 -7.70 -3.16
C GLN A 5 -10.87 -8.12 -1.70
N THR A 6 -11.15 -7.16 -0.85
CA THR A 6 -11.56 -7.35 0.55
C THR A 6 -13.08 -7.54 0.62
N PHE A 7 -13.54 -8.75 0.98
CA PHE A 7 -14.96 -9.05 1.03
C PHE A 7 -15.51 -8.95 2.46
N SER A 8 -16.69 -8.33 2.59
CA SER A 8 -17.45 -8.33 3.83
C SER A 8 -18.82 -8.96 3.60
N LYS A 9 -19.28 -9.80 4.54
CA LYS A 9 -20.62 -10.40 4.47
C LYS A 9 -21.74 -9.37 4.62
N THR A 10 -21.45 -8.26 5.30
CA THR A 10 -22.44 -7.22 5.64
C THR A 10 -22.48 -6.06 4.64
N HIS A 11 -21.49 -5.96 3.78
CA HIS A 11 -21.38 -4.88 2.78
C HIS A 11 -21.15 -5.49 1.39
N PRO A 12 -22.21 -5.94 0.72
CA PRO A 12 -22.10 -6.48 -0.64
C PRO A 12 -21.62 -5.38 -1.59
N MET A 13 -20.76 -5.76 -2.54
CA MET A 13 -20.24 -4.85 -3.56
C MET A 13 -20.38 -5.47 -4.94
N GLY A 14 -20.45 -4.61 -5.97
CA GLY A 14 -20.44 -5.06 -7.36
C GLY A 14 -19.09 -5.68 -7.75
N PHE A 15 -19.14 -6.72 -8.59
CA PHE A 15 -17.94 -7.42 -9.08
C PHE A 15 -17.33 -6.77 -10.33
N ALA A 16 -18.05 -5.91 -11.03
CA ALA A 16 -17.70 -5.41 -12.36
C ALA A 16 -16.27 -4.85 -12.46
N ASP A 17 -15.82 -4.12 -11.46
CA ASP A 17 -14.50 -3.47 -11.45
C ASP A 17 -13.44 -4.21 -10.62
N ILE A 18 -13.78 -5.37 -10.05
CA ILE A 18 -12.84 -6.17 -9.25
C ILE A 18 -11.86 -6.88 -10.19
N PRO A 19 -10.53 -6.68 -10.05
CA PRO A 19 -9.56 -7.46 -10.80
C PRO A 19 -9.68 -8.94 -10.47
N CYS A 20 -9.88 -9.77 -11.49
CA CYS A 20 -9.96 -11.22 -11.38
C CYS A 20 -8.75 -11.87 -12.05
N PHE A 21 -7.99 -12.62 -11.29
CA PHE A 21 -6.83 -13.36 -11.81
C PHE A 21 -7.20 -14.81 -12.05
N ILE A 22 -6.78 -15.34 -13.20
CA ILE A 22 -7.09 -16.69 -13.63
C ILE A 22 -5.82 -17.51 -13.90
N GLU A 23 -5.92 -18.78 -13.63
CA GLU A 23 -4.94 -19.81 -13.96
C GLU A 23 -5.67 -21.13 -14.20
N ALA A 24 -5.22 -21.93 -15.13
CA ALA A 24 -5.75 -23.26 -15.41
C ALA A 24 -4.64 -24.21 -15.92
N SER A 25 -4.84 -25.48 -15.71
CA SER A 25 -3.91 -26.54 -16.11
C SER A 25 -3.93 -26.88 -17.61
N ASP A 26 -5.04 -26.54 -18.28
CA ASP A 26 -5.24 -26.86 -19.70
C ASP A 26 -6.05 -25.76 -20.42
N PRO A 27 -5.96 -25.70 -21.77
CA PRO A 27 -6.64 -24.64 -22.55
C PRO A 27 -8.17 -24.68 -22.48
N ALA A 28 -8.80 -25.83 -22.35
CA ALA A 28 -10.26 -25.94 -22.31
C ALA A 28 -10.83 -25.42 -20.99
N THR A 29 -10.23 -25.83 -19.88
CA THR A 29 -10.53 -25.30 -18.55
C THR A 29 -10.27 -23.79 -18.49
N LYS A 30 -9.16 -23.31 -19.09
CA LYS A 30 -8.85 -21.89 -19.16
C LYS A 30 -9.95 -21.11 -19.87
N ALA A 31 -10.38 -21.57 -21.05
CA ALA A 31 -11.43 -20.90 -21.81
C ALA A 31 -12.73 -20.78 -21.00
N THR A 32 -13.11 -21.84 -20.27
CA THR A 32 -14.29 -21.86 -19.41
C THR A 32 -14.17 -20.84 -18.27
N ILE A 33 -13.01 -20.79 -17.60
CA ILE A 33 -12.78 -19.87 -16.47
C ILE A 33 -12.72 -18.42 -16.95
N VAL A 34 -12.11 -18.15 -18.11
CA VAL A 34 -12.09 -16.82 -18.74
C VAL A 34 -13.52 -16.38 -19.03
N HIS A 35 -14.32 -17.21 -19.69
CA HIS A 35 -15.69 -16.91 -20.00
C HIS A 35 -16.49 -16.54 -18.72
N LEU A 36 -16.41 -17.38 -17.68
CA LEU A 36 -17.05 -17.11 -16.41
C LEU A 36 -16.55 -15.80 -15.79
N ALA A 37 -15.24 -15.56 -15.76
CA ALA A 37 -14.67 -14.34 -15.19
C ALA A 37 -15.17 -13.08 -15.90
N CYS A 38 -15.24 -13.12 -17.24
CA CYS A 38 -15.74 -12.00 -18.06
C CYS A 38 -17.24 -11.73 -17.88
N THR A 39 -18.04 -12.68 -17.37
CA THR A 39 -19.44 -12.42 -17.03
C THR A 39 -19.62 -11.63 -15.74
N ILE A 40 -18.64 -11.64 -14.86
CA ILE A 40 -18.71 -11.01 -13.54
C ILE A 40 -17.79 -9.80 -13.37
N SER A 41 -16.70 -9.69 -14.17
CA SER A 41 -15.76 -8.59 -14.08
C SER A 41 -15.28 -8.14 -15.46
N HIS A 42 -15.07 -6.82 -15.61
CA HIS A 42 -14.43 -6.20 -16.78
C HIS A 42 -12.90 -6.26 -16.73
N ARG A 43 -12.32 -6.73 -15.61
CA ARG A 43 -10.89 -6.72 -15.34
C ARG A 43 -10.36 -8.13 -15.09
N VAL A 44 -10.16 -8.89 -16.16
CA VAL A 44 -9.69 -10.28 -16.11
C VAL A 44 -8.25 -10.36 -16.59
N PHE A 45 -7.37 -10.99 -15.80
CA PHE A 45 -5.94 -11.11 -16.07
C PHE A 45 -5.48 -12.55 -15.89
N GLU A 46 -4.56 -12.98 -16.72
CA GLU A 46 -3.85 -14.25 -16.51
C GLU A 46 -2.69 -14.05 -15.54
N MET A 47 -2.59 -14.93 -14.56
CA MET A 47 -1.48 -14.90 -13.59
C MET A 47 -1.28 -16.29 -12.98
N ASP A 48 -0.04 -16.77 -13.06
CA ASP A 48 0.36 -18.02 -12.40
C ASP A 48 0.36 -17.92 -10.88
N SER A 49 0.42 -19.08 -10.23
CA SER A 49 0.38 -19.17 -8.77
C SER A 49 1.59 -18.51 -8.10
N ASP A 50 2.76 -18.52 -8.74
CA ASP A 50 3.97 -17.94 -8.16
C ASP A 50 3.87 -16.41 -8.12
N ARG A 51 3.45 -15.77 -9.20
CA ARG A 51 3.21 -14.33 -9.24
C ARG A 51 2.06 -13.91 -8.32
N ARG A 52 1.01 -14.74 -8.22
CA ARG A 52 -0.15 -14.47 -7.35
C ARG A 52 0.22 -14.43 -5.86
N ARG A 53 1.23 -15.20 -5.42
CA ARG A 53 1.74 -15.13 -4.04
C ARG A 53 2.29 -13.74 -3.71
N TYR A 54 3.05 -13.15 -4.64
CA TYR A 54 3.57 -11.78 -4.45
C TYR A 54 2.47 -10.73 -4.52
N LEU A 55 1.49 -10.90 -5.40
CA LEU A 55 0.31 -10.04 -5.44
C LEU A 55 -0.44 -10.07 -4.11
N HIS A 56 -0.66 -11.27 -3.55
CA HIS A 56 -1.30 -11.40 -2.24
C HIS A 56 -0.47 -10.77 -1.12
N LEU A 57 0.84 -10.99 -1.12
CA LEU A 57 1.74 -10.35 -0.14
C LEU A 57 1.68 -8.82 -0.24
N ALA A 58 1.67 -8.27 -1.43
CA ALA A 58 1.50 -6.81 -1.62
C ALA A 58 0.16 -6.31 -1.07
N ALA A 59 -0.93 -7.08 -1.22
CA ALA A 59 -2.23 -6.75 -0.64
C ALA A 59 -2.23 -6.77 0.89
N VAL A 60 -1.46 -7.66 1.52
CA VAL A 60 -1.29 -7.64 2.98
C VAL A 60 -0.75 -6.29 3.44
N PHE A 61 0.28 -5.77 2.78
CA PHE A 61 0.82 -4.43 3.10
C PHE A 61 -0.19 -3.32 2.79
N ALA A 62 -0.76 -3.33 1.58
CA ALA A 62 -1.62 -2.25 1.12
C ALA A 62 -2.98 -2.18 1.84
N CYS A 63 -3.47 -3.29 2.37
CA CYS A 63 -4.80 -3.38 2.98
C CYS A 63 -4.75 -3.83 4.44
N ASN A 64 -4.19 -5.01 4.74
CA ASN A 64 -4.29 -5.57 6.09
C ASN A 64 -3.47 -4.76 7.11
N PHE A 65 -2.21 -4.46 6.80
CA PHE A 65 -1.37 -3.66 7.69
C PHE A 65 -1.83 -2.21 7.76
N THR A 66 -2.28 -1.64 6.64
CA THR A 66 -2.89 -0.31 6.62
C THR A 66 -4.13 -0.25 7.51
N ASN A 67 -5.01 -1.26 7.45
CA ASN A 67 -6.18 -1.33 8.35
C ASN A 67 -5.77 -1.47 9.82
N HIS A 68 -4.70 -2.21 10.12
CA HIS A 68 -4.17 -2.27 11.48
C HIS A 68 -3.63 -0.91 11.96
N CYS A 69 -2.99 -0.13 11.10
CA CYS A 69 -2.61 1.25 11.41
C CYS A 69 -3.84 2.12 11.75
N TYR A 70 -4.98 1.92 11.07
CA TYR A 70 -6.23 2.60 11.44
C TYR A 70 -6.73 2.16 12.83
N SER A 71 -6.59 0.89 13.18
CA SER A 71 -6.96 0.40 14.51
C SER A 71 -6.11 1.04 15.60
N ILE A 72 -4.80 1.15 15.40
CA ILE A 72 -3.89 1.85 16.31
C ILE A 72 -4.29 3.33 16.44
N ALA A 73 -4.57 3.99 15.32
CA ALA A 73 -5.00 5.39 15.33
C ALA A 73 -6.32 5.58 16.10
N ALA A 74 -7.28 4.67 15.89
CA ALA A 74 -8.57 4.70 16.62
C ALA A 74 -8.38 4.53 18.14
N GLU A 75 -7.48 3.66 18.57
CA GLU A 75 -7.17 3.45 19.99
C GLU A 75 -6.53 4.69 20.62
N ILE A 76 -5.55 5.30 19.93
CA ILE A 76 -4.92 6.55 20.37
C ILE A 76 -5.97 7.66 20.52
N LEU A 77 -6.83 7.85 19.52
CA LEU A 77 -7.87 8.87 19.56
C LEU A 77 -8.90 8.61 20.66
N SER A 78 -9.34 7.37 20.81
CA SER A 78 -10.32 6.96 21.83
C SER A 78 -9.81 7.23 23.24
N SER A 79 -8.53 6.98 23.52
CA SER A 79 -7.92 7.28 24.84
C SER A 79 -7.90 8.78 25.18
N HIS A 80 -8.09 9.64 24.18
CA HIS A 80 -8.18 11.09 24.32
C HIS A 80 -9.58 11.66 24.02
N GLN A 81 -10.60 10.80 23.96
CA GLN A 81 -12.01 11.18 23.70
C GLN A 81 -12.21 11.91 22.36
N ILE A 82 -11.39 11.59 21.36
CA ILE A 82 -11.49 12.12 20.01
C ILE A 82 -12.16 11.04 19.12
N PRO A 83 -13.26 11.34 18.43
CA PRO A 83 -13.93 10.37 17.56
C PRO A 83 -13.07 10.06 16.33
N PHE A 84 -13.01 8.78 15.94
CA PHE A 84 -12.18 8.32 14.81
C PHE A 84 -12.60 8.95 13.47
N GLU A 85 -13.87 9.31 13.33
CA GLU A 85 -14.45 9.89 12.12
C GLU A 85 -13.73 11.16 11.65
N VAL A 86 -13.06 11.89 12.56
CA VAL A 86 -12.28 13.09 12.19
C VAL A 86 -11.09 12.75 11.30
N MET A 87 -10.64 11.48 11.27
CA MET A 87 -9.54 11.00 10.44
C MET A 87 -9.97 10.57 9.04
N LEU A 88 -11.25 10.29 8.82
CA LEU A 88 -11.73 9.73 7.54
C LEU A 88 -11.35 10.60 6.33
N PRO A 89 -11.51 11.92 6.34
CA PRO A 89 -11.10 12.75 5.19
C PRO A 89 -9.60 12.68 4.89
N LEU A 90 -8.77 12.54 5.92
CA LEU A 90 -7.32 12.41 5.76
C LEU A 90 -6.94 11.03 5.19
N ILE A 91 -7.60 9.97 5.66
CA ILE A 91 -7.44 8.60 5.15
C ILE A 91 -7.78 8.56 3.66
N ASP A 92 -8.96 9.06 3.29
CA ASP A 92 -9.41 9.11 1.90
C ASP A 92 -8.43 9.89 1.02
N ARG A 93 -7.96 11.06 1.50
CA ARG A 93 -7.01 11.87 0.77
C ARG A 93 -5.66 11.16 0.58
N THR A 94 -5.23 10.41 1.58
CA THR A 94 -3.98 9.63 1.52
C THR A 94 -4.08 8.52 0.47
N ALA A 95 -5.20 7.79 0.45
CA ALA A 95 -5.46 6.77 -0.55
C ALA A 95 -5.57 7.38 -1.98
N GLN A 96 -6.29 8.50 -2.14
CA GLN A 96 -6.44 9.18 -3.43
C GLN A 96 -5.10 9.67 -4.02
N LYS A 97 -4.13 10.04 -3.20
CA LYS A 97 -2.81 10.45 -3.69
C LYS A 97 -2.11 9.36 -4.48
N THR A 98 -2.31 8.08 -4.14
CA THR A 98 -1.69 6.96 -4.85
C THR A 98 -2.22 6.77 -6.28
N HIS A 99 -3.33 7.42 -6.65
CA HIS A 99 -3.82 7.47 -8.03
C HIS A 99 -3.12 8.53 -8.89
N LEU A 100 -2.46 9.49 -8.25
CA LEU A 100 -1.83 10.65 -8.92
C LEU A 100 -0.31 10.60 -8.89
N LEU A 101 0.25 10.02 -7.83
CA LEU A 101 1.69 9.95 -7.56
C LEU A 101 2.08 8.52 -7.20
N SER A 102 3.33 8.18 -7.37
CA SER A 102 3.83 6.93 -6.81
C SER A 102 3.72 6.94 -5.28
N PRO A 103 3.57 5.78 -4.62
CA PRO A 103 3.49 5.73 -3.16
C PRO A 103 4.67 6.42 -2.46
N ILE A 104 5.88 6.32 -3.00
CA ILE A 104 7.06 6.95 -2.41
C ILE A 104 7.04 8.47 -2.57
N ASP A 105 6.57 8.99 -3.70
CA ASP A 105 6.48 10.44 -3.95
C ASP A 105 5.32 11.08 -3.16
N SER A 106 4.31 10.29 -2.80
CA SER A 106 3.18 10.74 -1.98
C SER A 106 3.48 10.72 -0.48
N GLN A 107 4.59 10.09 -0.05
CA GLN A 107 4.95 9.96 1.36
C GLN A 107 5.33 11.30 1.96
N THR A 108 4.79 11.60 3.13
CA THR A 108 5.04 12.83 3.90
C THR A 108 5.35 12.50 5.36
N GLY A 109 5.65 13.52 6.13
CA GLY A 109 5.83 13.41 7.58
C GLY A 109 7.28 13.56 8.05
N PRO A 110 7.50 13.54 9.37
CA PRO A 110 8.81 13.75 9.98
C PRO A 110 9.81 12.62 9.65
N ALA A 111 9.34 11.40 9.45
CA ALA A 111 10.17 10.25 9.12
C ALA A 111 10.89 10.40 7.78
N VAL A 112 10.27 11.01 6.78
CA VAL A 112 10.90 11.31 5.47
C VAL A 112 12.21 12.09 5.64
N ARG A 113 12.18 13.11 6.50
CA ARG A 113 13.31 14.01 6.77
C ARG A 113 14.18 13.56 7.94
N PHE A 114 13.80 12.45 8.59
CA PHE A 114 14.40 11.94 9.82
C PHE A 114 14.47 12.98 10.95
N ASP A 115 13.38 13.73 11.14
CA ASP A 115 13.26 14.73 12.18
C ASP A 115 13.12 14.05 13.56
N ARG A 116 14.25 13.71 14.17
CA ARG A 116 14.32 13.01 15.45
C ARG A 116 13.58 13.74 16.56
N ASN A 117 13.65 15.07 16.61
CA ASN A 117 12.99 15.84 17.66
C ASN A 117 11.48 15.65 17.65
N VAL A 118 10.87 15.64 16.47
CA VAL A 118 9.44 15.39 16.30
C VAL A 118 9.11 13.93 16.56
N MET A 119 9.91 13.01 15.99
CA MET A 119 9.68 11.58 16.12
C MET A 119 9.77 11.11 17.59
N ASP A 120 10.76 11.56 18.33
CA ASP A 120 10.93 11.22 19.76
C ASP A 120 9.76 11.72 20.61
N LYS A 121 9.28 12.95 20.37
CA LYS A 121 8.09 13.49 21.02
C LYS A 121 6.84 12.67 20.73
N GLN A 122 6.63 12.30 19.47
CA GLN A 122 5.49 11.47 19.08
C GLN A 122 5.56 10.08 19.71
N ARG A 123 6.75 9.45 19.70
CA ARG A 123 6.98 8.16 20.33
C ARG A 123 6.70 8.16 21.85
N GLN A 124 7.03 9.25 22.54
CA GLN A 124 6.77 9.41 23.98
C GLN A 124 5.28 9.46 24.31
N LEU A 125 4.42 9.89 23.39
CA LEU A 125 2.97 9.88 23.58
C LEU A 125 2.35 8.48 23.56
N LEU A 126 3.05 7.49 22.99
CA LEU A 126 2.58 6.11 22.95
C LEU A 126 2.83 5.45 24.31
N SER A 127 1.85 4.73 24.84
CA SER A 127 1.96 3.98 26.10
C SER A 127 2.37 2.53 25.87
N ASP A 128 1.80 1.86 24.85
CA ASP A 128 2.01 0.46 24.56
C ASP A 128 3.39 0.20 23.93
N PRO A 129 4.21 -0.74 24.49
CA PRO A 129 5.53 -1.06 23.95
C PRO A 129 5.50 -1.59 22.51
N ALA A 130 4.55 -2.44 22.16
CA ALA A 130 4.44 -3.01 20.82
C ALA A 130 4.13 -1.92 19.77
N THR A 131 3.25 -1.00 20.10
CA THR A 131 2.95 0.16 19.24
C THR A 131 4.18 1.08 19.07
N LYS A 132 5.00 1.24 20.12
CA LYS A 132 6.28 1.96 20.01
C LYS A 132 7.24 1.29 19.03
N GLU A 133 7.36 -0.03 19.08
CA GLU A 133 8.20 -0.81 18.15
C GLU A 133 7.72 -0.67 16.70
N ILE A 134 6.41 -0.75 16.46
CA ILE A 134 5.81 -0.52 15.14
C ILE A 134 6.13 0.91 14.65
N TYR A 135 5.96 1.91 15.51
CA TYR A 135 6.27 3.30 15.18
C TYR A 135 7.74 3.48 14.78
N ASP A 136 8.66 2.94 15.57
CA ASP A 136 10.10 3.03 15.34
C ASP A 136 10.48 2.34 14.02
N MET A 137 9.99 1.12 13.81
CA MET A 137 10.27 0.33 12.60
C MET A 137 9.76 1.03 11.34
N MET A 138 8.51 1.48 11.33
CA MET A 138 7.92 2.17 10.19
C MET A 138 8.63 3.51 9.90
N SER A 139 8.96 4.26 10.94
CA SER A 139 9.66 5.54 10.80
C SER A 139 11.05 5.37 10.20
N GLN A 140 11.80 4.38 10.64
CA GLN A 140 13.11 4.04 10.10
C GLN A 140 13.03 3.56 8.66
N ASP A 141 12.03 2.72 8.35
CA ASP A 141 11.87 2.17 7.00
C ASP A 141 11.42 3.23 6.00
N ILE A 142 10.52 4.14 6.37
CA ILE A 142 10.16 5.30 5.54
C ILE A 142 11.40 6.12 5.18
N HIS A 143 12.27 6.42 6.16
CA HIS A 143 13.49 7.15 5.90
C HIS A 143 14.44 6.40 4.96
N ARG A 144 14.64 5.10 5.20
CA ARG A 144 15.47 4.22 4.36
C ARG A 144 15.00 4.21 2.91
N TYR A 145 13.70 4.04 2.66
CA TYR A 145 13.13 4.04 1.31
C TYR A 145 13.37 5.37 0.59
N HIS A 146 13.18 6.50 1.28
CA HIS A 146 13.43 7.81 0.71
C HIS A 146 14.91 8.06 0.40
N THR A 147 15.81 7.60 1.23
CA THR A 147 17.26 7.71 1.00
C THR A 147 17.67 6.91 -0.22
N LEU A 148 17.28 5.65 -0.31
CA LEU A 148 17.56 4.79 -1.46
C LEU A 148 17.00 5.35 -2.78
N GLN A 149 15.81 5.93 -2.76
CA GLN A 149 15.23 6.53 -3.96
C GLN A 149 16.00 7.78 -4.42
N ARG A 150 16.44 8.61 -3.47
CA ARG A 150 17.29 9.77 -3.79
C ARG A 150 18.60 9.35 -4.45
N GLU A 151 19.24 8.32 -3.92
CA GLU A 151 20.50 7.79 -4.46
C GLU A 151 20.30 7.26 -5.89
N ARG A 152 19.22 6.52 -6.16
CA ARG A 152 18.88 6.05 -7.52
C ARG A 152 18.67 7.19 -8.50
N ASN A 153 17.89 8.20 -8.12
CA ASN A 153 17.60 9.35 -8.97
C ASN A 153 18.85 10.18 -9.29
N ILE A 154 19.81 10.28 -8.36
CA ILE A 154 21.10 10.93 -8.58
C ILE A 154 21.96 10.12 -9.56
N GLY A 155 22.00 8.80 -9.38
CA GLY A 155 22.75 7.90 -10.26
C GLY A 155 22.24 7.93 -11.72
N GLU A 156 20.93 7.95 -11.92
CA GLU A 156 20.30 8.03 -13.24
C GLU A 156 20.61 9.37 -13.93
N LYS A 157 20.53 10.50 -13.22
CA LYS A 157 20.87 11.83 -13.76
C LYS A 157 22.34 11.90 -14.20
N SER A 158 23.26 11.40 -13.39
CA SER A 158 24.68 11.40 -13.70
C SER A 158 25.01 10.53 -14.92
N GLN A 159 24.26 9.46 -15.16
CA GLN A 159 24.43 8.62 -16.36
C GLN A 159 23.92 9.33 -17.63
N VAL A 160 22.80 10.05 -17.55
CA VAL A 160 22.25 10.81 -18.69
C VAL A 160 23.20 11.94 -19.08
N GLU A 161 23.66 12.74 -18.12
CA GLU A 161 24.61 13.84 -18.38
C GLU A 161 25.92 13.33 -19.00
N SER A 162 26.42 12.16 -18.59
CA SER A 162 27.62 11.57 -19.15
C SER A 162 27.48 11.05 -20.61
N LEU A 163 26.24 10.84 -21.06
CA LEU A 163 25.93 10.42 -22.44
C LEU A 163 25.79 11.64 -23.38
N ASP A 164 25.28 12.75 -22.87
CA ASP A 164 25.10 13.99 -23.64
C ASP A 164 26.45 14.69 -23.89
N ASP A 165 27.43 14.60 -22.98
CA ASP A 165 28.78 15.14 -23.13
C ASP A 165 29.67 14.37 -24.18
N LYS A 166 29.17 13.25 -24.69
CA LYS A 166 29.92 12.43 -25.70
C LYS A 166 29.37 12.54 -27.11
N GLN A 167 28.39 13.40 -27.35
CA GLN A 167 27.90 13.76 -28.68
C GLN A 167 28.42 15.12 -29.12
#